data_b75955cc3b1fbc018a14aacc9db65ff3
#
_entry.id   b75955cc3b1fbc018a14aacc9db65ff3
#
_cell.length_a   1.000
_cell.length_b   1.000
_cell.length_c   1.000
_cell.angle_alpha   90.00
_cell.angle_beta   90.00
_cell.angle_gamma   90.00
#
_symmetry.space_group_name_H-M   'P 1'
#
loop_
_entity.id
_entity.type
_entity.pdbx_description
1 polymer ?
#
loop_
_entity_poly.entity_id
_entity_poly.type
_entity_poly.pdbx_seq_one_letter_code
_entity_poly.pdbx_strand_id
1 'polypeptide(L)'
;MNPRFQNLTLEYKVEFKPRYGFGKPPHDALFQIIDANRAQYKKLILKALLLKEFIWTIKDSERERERERERERESLNPTWNNGFLPGLDIVGIYTLLTEFKPKKYIEIGSGNSTKVAYKVKVEQKLDTEIISIDPAPRAEIDKLADKIIRHPLENIDFDVVSALNENDILFVDNSHRILPNSDSMVFFLEVLPKLKKGVIVHLHDIYLPYDYPQFMCNRFYSEQYGLAMYLLANPHKYHVILPNYFISEDTELANLISPIWNHDNLLGVEKHGGSFWLKINE
;
A
#
# COMPACT_ATOMS: atom_id res chain seq x y z
N MET A 1 0.41 -11.30 30.61
CA MET A 1 0.01 -10.39 29.51
C MET A 1 0.34 -11.05 28.20
N ASN A 2 -0.51 -10.93 27.18
CA ASN A 2 -0.16 -11.41 25.85
C ASN A 2 0.98 -10.52 25.30
N PRO A 3 2.16 -11.06 24.96
CA PRO A 3 3.32 -10.26 24.57
C PRO A 3 3.10 -9.44 23.27
N ARG A 4 2.00 -9.66 22.55
CA ARG A 4 1.62 -8.94 21.33
C ARG A 4 0.85 -7.65 21.60
N PHE A 5 0.45 -7.35 22.84
CA PHE A 5 -0.33 -6.16 23.16
C PHE A 5 0.39 -5.28 24.17
N GLN A 6 0.41 -3.99 23.89
CA GLN A 6 0.89 -2.95 24.78
C GLN A 6 -0.26 -2.02 25.17
N ASN A 7 -0.23 -1.49 26.39
CA ASN A 7 -1.19 -0.49 26.85
C ASN A 7 -0.61 0.91 26.65
N LEU A 8 -1.41 1.81 26.08
CA LEU A 8 -1.09 3.23 25.96
C LEU A 8 -1.96 4.00 26.95
N THR A 9 -1.34 4.85 27.78
CA THR A 9 -2.04 5.74 28.70
C THR A 9 -1.93 7.17 28.17
N LEU A 10 -3.07 7.85 28.03
CA LEU A 10 -3.14 9.27 27.64
C LEU A 10 -3.43 10.10 28.90
N GLU A 11 -2.69 11.20 29.07
CA GLU A 11 -2.85 12.10 30.22
C GLU A 11 -4.12 12.96 30.13
N TYR A 12 -4.70 13.10 28.95
CA TYR A 12 -5.95 13.81 28.72
C TYR A 12 -6.82 13.09 27.71
N LYS A 13 -8.12 13.31 27.81
CA LYS A 13 -9.10 12.66 26.95
C LYS A 13 -9.04 13.21 25.54
N VAL A 14 -8.82 12.31 24.57
CA VAL A 14 -8.98 12.58 23.14
C VAL A 14 -10.17 11.79 22.60
N GLU A 15 -11.03 12.42 21.83
CA GLU A 15 -12.12 11.75 21.13
C GLU A 15 -11.63 11.26 19.77
N PHE A 16 -11.41 9.96 19.64
CA PHE A 16 -10.93 9.33 18.42
C PHE A 16 -12.06 9.17 17.41
N LYS A 17 -12.17 10.11 16.48
CA LYS A 17 -13.19 10.14 15.43
C LYS A 17 -12.68 10.81 14.16
N PRO A 18 -13.22 10.46 12.98
CA PRO A 18 -12.88 11.14 11.74
C PRO A 18 -13.19 12.64 11.82
N ARG A 19 -12.24 13.47 11.39
CA ARG A 19 -12.41 14.91 11.25
C ARG A 19 -12.83 15.31 9.84
N TYR A 20 -12.36 14.55 8.84
CA TYR A 20 -12.59 14.76 7.40
C TYR A 20 -13.17 13.51 6.75
N GLY A 21 -13.98 13.66 5.69
CA GLY A 21 -14.66 12.53 5.06
C GLY A 21 -15.80 11.95 5.90
N PHE A 22 -16.35 10.82 5.48
CA PHE A 22 -17.42 10.11 6.19
C PHE A 22 -18.63 11.02 6.50
N GLY A 23 -19.12 11.71 5.45
CA GLY A 23 -20.19 12.70 5.56
C GLY A 23 -19.73 14.12 5.87
N LYS A 24 -18.44 14.36 5.99
CA LYS A 24 -17.82 15.69 6.14
C LYS A 24 -16.94 16.00 4.91
N PRO A 25 -16.62 17.30 4.65
CA PRO A 25 -15.67 17.63 3.59
C PRO A 25 -14.30 16.97 3.81
N PRO A 26 -13.53 16.72 2.72
CA PRO A 26 -12.13 16.34 2.83
C PRO A 26 -11.28 17.49 3.43
N HIS A 27 -10.04 17.19 3.79
CA HIS A 27 -9.07 18.23 4.17
C HIS A 27 -8.72 19.06 2.92
N ASP A 28 -9.08 20.34 2.90
CA ASP A 28 -9.05 21.19 1.69
C ASP A 28 -7.67 21.24 1.02
N ALA A 29 -6.61 21.61 1.74
CA ALA A 29 -5.27 21.72 1.15
C ALA A 29 -4.73 20.37 0.63
N LEU A 30 -4.98 19.26 1.33
CA LEU A 30 -4.59 17.93 0.85
C LEU A 30 -5.41 17.51 -0.36
N PHE A 31 -6.70 17.86 -0.39
CA PHE A 31 -7.53 17.61 -1.56
C PHE A 31 -6.95 18.31 -2.80
N GLN A 32 -6.58 19.58 -2.69
CA GLN A 32 -5.99 20.34 -3.80
C GLN A 32 -4.67 19.73 -4.29
N ILE A 33 -3.78 19.31 -3.38
CA ILE A 33 -2.51 18.66 -3.72
C ILE A 33 -2.76 17.34 -4.47
N ILE A 34 -3.69 16.52 -3.99
CA ILE A 34 -4.00 15.22 -4.58
C ILE A 34 -4.73 15.41 -5.91
N ASP A 35 -5.76 16.25 -5.95
CA ASP A 35 -6.57 16.49 -7.15
C ASP A 35 -5.77 17.07 -8.33
N ALA A 36 -4.72 17.81 -8.07
CA ALA A 36 -3.84 18.40 -9.09
C ALA A 36 -3.22 17.35 -10.03
N ASN A 37 -3.11 16.09 -9.62
CA ASN A 37 -2.46 15.03 -10.40
C ASN A 37 -3.45 14.09 -11.12
N ARG A 38 -4.70 14.47 -11.27
CA ARG A 38 -5.80 13.70 -11.88
C ARG A 38 -5.46 13.10 -13.26
N ALA A 39 -4.75 13.85 -14.10
CA ALA A 39 -4.32 13.36 -15.41
C ALA A 39 -3.39 12.14 -15.33
N GLN A 40 -2.50 12.12 -14.34
CA GLN A 40 -1.63 10.97 -14.06
C GLN A 40 -2.44 9.76 -13.59
N TYR A 41 -3.42 9.96 -12.72
CA TYR A 41 -4.28 8.86 -12.25
C TYR A 41 -5.06 8.24 -13.41
N LYS A 42 -5.67 9.06 -14.28
CA LYS A 42 -6.36 8.58 -15.49
C LYS A 42 -5.45 7.75 -16.38
N LYS A 43 -4.21 8.19 -16.59
CA LYS A 43 -3.22 7.44 -17.38
C LYS A 43 -2.94 6.05 -16.77
N LEU A 44 -2.74 5.98 -15.46
CA LEU A 44 -2.48 4.70 -14.77
C LEU A 44 -3.72 3.80 -14.71
N ILE A 45 -4.92 4.37 -14.55
CA ILE A 45 -6.18 3.62 -14.64
C ILE A 45 -6.35 3.00 -16.04
N LEU A 46 -6.12 3.76 -17.10
CA LEU A 46 -6.18 3.23 -18.46
C LEU A 46 -5.13 2.11 -18.67
N LYS A 47 -3.95 2.25 -18.07
CA LYS A 47 -2.94 1.18 -18.09
C LYS A 47 -3.43 -0.08 -17.37
N ALA A 48 -4.07 0.07 -16.20
CA ALA A 48 -4.68 -1.05 -15.47
C ALA A 48 -5.72 -1.79 -16.33
N LEU A 49 -6.57 -1.05 -17.06
CA LEU A 49 -7.56 -1.63 -17.97
C LEU A 49 -6.93 -2.40 -19.13
N LEU A 50 -5.76 -2.00 -19.62
CA LEU A 50 -5.01 -2.77 -20.62
C LEU A 50 -4.42 -4.06 -20.04
N LEU A 51 -4.21 -4.13 -18.73
CA LEU A 51 -3.66 -5.29 -18.03
C LEU A 51 -4.76 -6.22 -17.45
N LYS A 52 -6.03 -5.89 -17.64
CA LYS A 52 -7.17 -6.57 -16.99
C LYS A 52 -7.16 -8.10 -17.19
N GLU A 53 -6.79 -8.58 -18.36
CA GLU A 53 -6.75 -10.03 -18.65
C GLU A 53 -5.77 -10.78 -17.73
N PHE A 54 -4.62 -10.19 -17.40
CA PHE A 54 -3.69 -10.73 -16.43
C PHE A 54 -4.21 -10.62 -15.00
N ILE A 55 -4.80 -9.47 -14.66
CA ILE A 55 -5.35 -9.20 -13.33
C ILE A 55 -6.52 -10.16 -13.04
N TRP A 56 -7.36 -10.46 -14.01
CA TRP A 56 -8.47 -11.40 -13.92
C TRP A 56 -8.07 -12.85 -13.71
N THR A 57 -6.80 -13.21 -13.95
CA THR A 57 -6.30 -14.57 -13.63
C THR A 57 -6.13 -14.81 -12.13
N ILE A 58 -6.13 -13.76 -11.30
CA ILE A 58 -6.14 -13.88 -9.84
C ILE A 58 -7.47 -14.52 -9.43
N LYS A 59 -7.41 -15.57 -8.62
CA LYS A 59 -8.59 -16.33 -8.21
C LYS A 59 -9.25 -15.71 -6.98
N ASP A 60 -10.53 -16.03 -6.81
CA ASP A 60 -11.25 -15.76 -5.57
C ASP A 60 -11.07 -16.94 -4.60
N SER A 61 -10.68 -16.66 -3.37
CA SER A 61 -10.55 -17.67 -2.33
C SER A 61 -11.90 -18.22 -1.84
N GLU A 62 -13.01 -17.48 -1.99
CA GLU A 62 -14.32 -17.89 -1.46
C GLU A 62 -14.91 -19.13 -2.14
N ARG A 63 -14.67 -19.32 -3.44
CA ARG A 63 -15.14 -20.50 -4.18
C ARG A 63 -14.38 -21.80 -3.83
N GLU A 64 -13.20 -21.68 -3.22
CA GLU A 64 -12.38 -22.82 -2.78
C GLU A 64 -12.48 -23.10 -1.27
N ARG A 65 -13.17 -22.24 -0.49
CA ARG A 65 -13.18 -22.23 1.00
C ARG A 65 -13.69 -23.49 1.69
N GLU A 66 -14.52 -24.30 1.07
CA GLU A 66 -15.07 -25.49 1.74
C GLU A 66 -14.08 -26.68 1.82
N ARG A 67 -13.00 -26.64 1.05
CA ARG A 67 -12.03 -27.76 0.96
C ARG A 67 -10.60 -27.42 1.39
N GLU A 68 -10.22 -26.16 1.60
CA GLU A 68 -8.80 -25.79 1.63
C GLU A 68 -8.37 -24.74 2.67
N ARG A 69 -9.12 -24.45 3.72
CA ARG A 69 -8.74 -23.43 4.74
C ARG A 69 -7.32 -23.59 5.34
N GLU A 70 -6.75 -24.78 5.31
CA GLU A 70 -5.36 -25.03 5.75
C GLU A 70 -4.35 -24.83 4.59
N ARG A 71 -4.75 -25.06 3.34
CA ARG A 71 -3.87 -24.90 2.17
C ARG A 71 -3.73 -23.45 1.69
N GLU A 72 -4.67 -22.56 1.98
CA GLU A 72 -4.62 -21.14 1.57
C GLU A 72 -3.44 -20.38 2.17
N ARG A 73 -3.03 -20.70 3.41
CA ARG A 73 -1.83 -20.11 4.04
C ARG A 73 -0.54 -20.54 3.33
N GLU A 74 -0.54 -21.69 2.70
CA GLU A 74 0.60 -22.26 1.97
C GLU A 74 0.60 -21.90 0.48
N SER A 75 -0.49 -21.34 -0.07
CA SER A 75 -0.55 -20.95 -1.47
C SER A 75 0.37 -19.78 -1.77
N LEU A 76 1.22 -19.91 -2.77
CA LEU A 76 2.11 -18.86 -3.27
C LEU A 76 1.39 -17.88 -4.21
N ASN A 77 0.17 -18.17 -4.62
CA ASN A 77 -0.63 -17.32 -5.49
C ASN A 77 -1.38 -16.25 -4.68
N PRO A 78 -1.52 -15.02 -5.20
CA PRO A 78 -2.41 -14.03 -4.61
C PRO A 78 -3.86 -14.42 -4.80
N THR A 79 -4.73 -13.95 -3.89
CA THR A 79 -6.19 -14.12 -3.96
C THR A 79 -6.88 -12.77 -3.78
N TRP A 80 -8.07 -12.59 -4.37
CA TRP A 80 -8.83 -11.36 -4.24
C TRP A 80 -9.32 -11.11 -2.82
N ASN A 81 -10.03 -12.07 -2.25
CA ASN A 81 -10.58 -11.97 -0.89
C ASN A 81 -9.57 -12.48 0.14
N ASN A 82 -8.52 -11.71 0.40
CA ASN A 82 -7.40 -12.07 1.26
C ASN A 82 -7.47 -11.46 2.68
N GLY A 83 -8.43 -10.53 2.92
CA GLY A 83 -8.65 -9.90 4.23
C GLY A 83 -7.64 -8.80 4.62
N PHE A 84 -6.70 -8.44 3.73
CA PHE A 84 -5.66 -7.44 4.01
C PHE A 84 -5.51 -6.39 2.90
N LEU A 85 -5.59 -6.78 1.63
CA LEU A 85 -5.47 -5.91 0.47
C LEU A 85 -6.80 -5.80 -0.24
N PRO A 86 -7.47 -4.65 -0.22
CA PRO A 86 -8.63 -4.38 -1.08
C PRO A 86 -8.30 -4.50 -2.56
N GLY A 87 -9.33 -4.70 -3.39
CA GLY A 87 -9.15 -4.98 -4.81
C GLY A 87 -8.36 -3.92 -5.58
N LEU A 88 -8.60 -2.63 -5.32
CA LEU A 88 -7.87 -1.57 -6.02
C LEU A 88 -6.38 -1.52 -5.65
N ASP A 89 -6.00 -2.04 -4.49
CA ASP A 89 -4.60 -2.12 -4.10
C ASP A 89 -3.86 -3.21 -4.87
N ILE A 90 -4.50 -4.36 -5.07
CA ILE A 90 -3.97 -5.44 -5.94
C ILE A 90 -3.79 -4.90 -7.37
N VAL A 91 -4.80 -4.20 -7.91
CA VAL A 91 -4.74 -3.56 -9.23
C VAL A 91 -3.60 -2.53 -9.30
N GLY A 92 -3.43 -1.72 -8.25
CA GLY A 92 -2.38 -0.72 -8.14
C GLY A 92 -0.99 -1.34 -8.17
N ILE A 93 -0.72 -2.37 -7.35
CA ILE A 93 0.56 -3.10 -7.34
C ILE A 93 0.85 -3.66 -8.73
N TYR A 94 -0.12 -4.36 -9.33
CA TYR A 94 0.05 -4.96 -10.65
C TYR A 94 0.42 -3.90 -11.70
N THR A 95 -0.31 -2.79 -11.70
CA THR A 95 -0.15 -1.71 -12.69
C THR A 95 1.20 -1.02 -12.55
N LEU A 96 1.60 -0.65 -11.32
CA LEU A 96 2.80 0.15 -11.08
C LEU A 96 4.08 -0.66 -11.30
N LEU A 97 4.13 -1.92 -10.88
CA LEU A 97 5.27 -2.79 -11.20
C LEU A 97 5.42 -2.98 -12.72
N THR A 98 4.31 -3.15 -13.44
CA THR A 98 4.34 -3.30 -14.91
C THR A 98 4.76 -2.00 -15.61
N GLU A 99 4.32 -0.83 -15.12
CA GLU A 99 4.64 0.48 -15.72
C GLU A 99 6.09 0.88 -15.46
N PHE A 100 6.56 0.76 -14.21
CA PHE A 100 7.87 1.28 -13.81
C PHE A 100 9.00 0.25 -13.93
N LYS A 101 8.69 -1.05 -13.97
CA LYS A 101 9.65 -2.15 -14.12
C LYS A 101 10.85 -2.00 -13.17
N PRO A 102 10.61 -1.92 -11.84
CA PRO A 102 11.65 -1.67 -10.87
C PRO A 102 12.75 -2.73 -10.94
N LYS A 103 14.00 -2.34 -10.72
CA LYS A 103 15.09 -3.29 -10.50
C LYS A 103 15.03 -3.86 -9.09
N LYS A 104 14.55 -3.07 -8.12
CA LYS A 104 14.34 -3.48 -6.73
C LYS A 104 12.93 -3.14 -6.29
N TYR A 105 12.29 -4.11 -5.68
CA TYR A 105 11.04 -3.97 -4.94
C TYR A 105 11.32 -4.36 -3.50
N ILE A 106 11.43 -3.38 -2.61
CA ILE A 106 11.65 -3.59 -1.18
C ILE A 106 10.31 -3.45 -0.48
N GLU A 107 9.98 -4.43 0.35
CA GLU A 107 8.74 -4.47 1.10
C GLU A 107 9.01 -4.47 2.61
N ILE A 108 8.45 -3.49 3.31
CA ILE A 108 8.43 -3.39 4.76
C ILE A 108 7.05 -3.85 5.23
N GLY A 109 6.99 -5.01 5.90
CA GLY A 109 5.74 -5.73 6.16
C GLY A 109 5.32 -6.55 4.93
N SER A 110 5.45 -7.87 5.01
CA SER A 110 5.31 -8.76 3.85
C SER A 110 4.12 -9.70 3.99
N GLY A 111 3.50 -10.04 2.85
CA GLY A 111 2.33 -10.91 2.86
C GLY A 111 1.69 -11.11 1.49
N ASN A 112 0.40 -10.79 1.38
CA ASN A 112 -0.32 -10.92 0.11
C ASN A 112 0.19 -9.96 -0.97
N SER A 113 0.70 -8.79 -0.61
CA SER A 113 1.38 -7.84 -1.48
C SER A 113 2.59 -8.46 -2.17
N THR A 114 3.41 -9.22 -1.43
CA THR A 114 4.56 -9.96 -1.96
C THR A 114 4.12 -10.97 -3.02
N LYS A 115 2.99 -11.67 -2.78
CA LYS A 115 2.43 -12.63 -3.75
C LYS A 115 2.02 -11.94 -5.06
N VAL A 116 1.38 -10.76 -4.95
CA VAL A 116 1.02 -9.96 -6.13
C VAL A 116 2.27 -9.49 -6.87
N ALA A 117 3.28 -8.95 -6.17
CA ALA A 117 4.53 -8.49 -6.77
C ALA A 117 5.27 -9.63 -7.49
N TYR A 118 5.34 -10.81 -6.89
CA TYR A 118 5.95 -11.99 -7.52
C TYR A 118 5.18 -12.44 -8.77
N LYS A 119 3.84 -12.46 -8.72
CA LYS A 119 3.00 -12.78 -9.89
C LYS A 119 3.32 -11.82 -11.04
N VAL A 120 3.40 -10.52 -10.77
CA VAL A 120 3.76 -9.51 -11.79
C VAL A 120 5.16 -9.77 -12.33
N LYS A 121 6.16 -10.03 -11.46
CA LYS A 121 7.53 -10.33 -11.86
C LYS A 121 7.57 -11.48 -12.88
N VAL A 122 6.84 -12.55 -12.61
CA VAL A 122 6.81 -13.74 -13.48
C VAL A 122 6.05 -13.46 -14.79
N GLU A 123 4.84 -12.94 -14.73
CA GLU A 123 3.98 -12.75 -15.90
C GLU A 123 4.49 -11.67 -16.86
N GLN A 124 5.06 -10.60 -16.32
CA GLN A 124 5.62 -9.50 -17.11
C GLN A 124 7.11 -9.69 -17.42
N LYS A 125 7.71 -10.82 -16.98
CA LYS A 125 9.13 -11.18 -17.18
C LYS A 125 10.07 -10.06 -16.70
N LEU A 126 9.80 -9.53 -15.49
CA LEU A 126 10.60 -8.45 -14.92
C LEU A 126 11.88 -9.02 -14.27
N ASP A 127 12.97 -8.31 -14.46
CA ASP A 127 14.24 -8.53 -13.77
C ASP A 127 14.27 -7.72 -12.46
N THR A 128 13.30 -8.00 -11.58
CA THR A 128 13.09 -7.30 -10.32
C THR A 128 13.58 -8.15 -9.15
N GLU A 129 14.48 -7.63 -8.33
CA GLU A 129 14.86 -8.22 -7.04
C GLU A 129 13.78 -7.87 -6.00
N ILE A 130 13.11 -8.89 -5.45
CA ILE A 130 12.12 -8.73 -4.37
C ILE A 130 12.82 -8.93 -3.03
N ILE A 131 12.80 -7.91 -2.17
CA ILE A 131 13.43 -7.91 -0.85
C ILE A 131 12.34 -7.74 0.21
N SER A 132 12.20 -8.73 1.10
CA SER A 132 11.25 -8.74 2.20
C SER A 132 11.93 -8.33 3.51
N ILE A 133 11.43 -7.28 4.15
CA ILE A 133 11.83 -6.83 5.49
C ILE A 133 10.63 -7.00 6.41
N ASP A 134 10.58 -8.09 7.15
CA ASP A 134 9.48 -8.39 8.06
C ASP A 134 9.94 -9.41 9.11
N PRO A 135 9.84 -9.10 10.42
CA PRO A 135 10.21 -10.03 11.48
C PRO A 135 9.31 -11.26 11.56
N ALA A 136 8.03 -11.15 11.12
CA ALA A 136 7.03 -12.21 11.24
C ALA A 136 5.91 -12.10 10.19
N PRO A 137 6.19 -12.41 8.92
CA PRO A 137 5.22 -12.26 7.84
C PRO A 137 3.94 -13.09 8.08
N ARG A 138 2.81 -12.53 7.64
CA ARG A 138 1.49 -13.14 7.83
C ARG A 138 1.17 -14.24 6.83
N ALA A 139 1.96 -14.36 5.77
CA ALA A 139 1.80 -15.36 4.71
C ALA A 139 3.13 -16.05 4.41
N GLU A 140 3.06 -17.24 3.79
CA GLU A 140 4.25 -17.90 3.26
C GLU A 140 4.76 -17.12 2.03
N ILE A 141 5.90 -16.45 2.20
CA ILE A 141 6.50 -15.60 1.15
C ILE A 141 7.99 -15.89 0.91
N ASP A 142 8.59 -16.77 1.71
CA ASP A 142 10.04 -17.02 1.67
C ASP A 142 10.51 -17.57 0.31
N LYS A 143 9.61 -18.25 -0.40
CA LYS A 143 9.89 -18.77 -1.76
C LYS A 143 9.69 -17.71 -2.85
N LEU A 144 9.15 -16.55 -2.52
CA LEU A 144 8.78 -15.48 -3.46
C LEU A 144 9.76 -14.31 -3.42
N ALA A 145 10.44 -14.12 -2.27
CA ALA A 145 11.43 -13.07 -2.12
C ALA A 145 12.83 -13.59 -2.49
N ASP A 146 13.58 -12.78 -3.22
CA ASP A 146 14.98 -13.06 -3.57
C ASP A 146 15.91 -12.83 -2.37
N LYS A 147 15.53 -11.90 -1.46
CA LYS A 147 16.24 -11.62 -0.21
C LYS A 147 15.26 -11.43 0.94
N ILE A 148 15.62 -11.97 2.10
CA ILE A 148 14.76 -11.96 3.30
C ILE A 148 15.55 -11.37 4.46
N ILE A 149 14.97 -10.37 5.15
CA ILE A 149 15.50 -9.72 6.35
C ILE A 149 14.47 -9.90 7.47
N ARG A 150 14.74 -10.81 8.43
CA ARG A 150 13.83 -11.14 9.55
C ARG A 150 14.11 -10.26 10.77
N HIS A 151 14.13 -8.94 10.52
CA HIS A 151 14.26 -7.91 11.54
C HIS A 151 13.22 -6.83 11.34
N PRO A 152 12.72 -6.19 12.42
CA PRO A 152 11.89 -5.01 12.30
C PRO A 152 12.69 -3.84 11.75
N LEU A 153 12.01 -2.88 11.10
CA LEU A 153 12.64 -1.77 10.38
C LEU A 153 13.60 -0.95 11.26
N GLU A 154 13.23 -0.73 12.51
CA GLU A 154 14.03 0.05 13.47
C GLU A 154 15.35 -0.60 13.89
N ASN A 155 15.60 -1.85 13.49
CA ASN A 155 16.80 -2.62 13.85
C ASN A 155 17.63 -3.05 12.65
N ILE A 156 17.34 -2.55 11.44
CA ILE A 156 18.17 -2.88 10.27
C ILE A 156 19.14 -1.77 9.91
N ASP A 157 20.17 -2.13 9.15
CA ASP A 157 20.98 -1.17 8.43
C ASP A 157 20.21 -0.65 7.21
N PHE A 158 20.11 0.68 7.08
CA PHE A 158 19.38 1.32 5.98
C PHE A 158 20.12 1.30 4.63
N ASP A 159 21.30 0.71 4.53
CA ASP A 159 22.02 0.56 3.26
C ASP A 159 21.18 -0.12 2.19
N VAL A 160 20.37 -1.11 2.58
CA VAL A 160 19.47 -1.80 1.66
C VAL A 160 18.43 -0.85 1.04
N VAL A 161 17.91 0.09 1.82
CA VAL A 161 16.93 1.09 1.37
C VAL A 161 17.63 2.25 0.63
N SER A 162 18.78 2.67 1.10
CA SER A 162 19.61 3.71 0.47
C SER A 162 20.14 3.30 -0.91
N ALA A 163 20.15 2.00 -1.20
CA ALA A 163 20.52 1.43 -2.50
C ALA A 163 19.42 1.57 -3.57
N LEU A 164 18.21 2.05 -3.21
CA LEU A 164 17.13 2.32 -4.18
C LEU A 164 17.51 3.45 -5.12
N ASN A 165 17.10 3.33 -6.37
CA ASN A 165 17.35 4.29 -7.44
C ASN A 165 16.04 4.62 -8.17
N GLU A 166 16.12 5.44 -9.22
CA GLU A 166 14.95 5.83 -10.00
C GLU A 166 14.13 4.62 -10.47
N ASN A 167 12.81 4.69 -10.30
CA ASN A 167 11.80 3.67 -10.58
C ASN A 167 11.85 2.43 -9.69
N ASP A 168 12.81 2.29 -8.77
CA ASP A 168 12.71 1.28 -7.73
C ASP A 168 11.56 1.60 -6.78
N ILE A 169 11.00 0.56 -6.16
CA ILE A 169 9.82 0.68 -5.31
C ILE A 169 10.18 0.33 -3.86
N LEU A 170 9.78 1.20 -2.93
CA LEU A 170 9.70 0.94 -1.51
C LEU A 170 8.23 0.82 -1.12
N PHE A 171 7.79 -0.38 -0.81
CA PHE A 171 6.44 -0.69 -0.36
C PHE A 171 6.42 -0.77 1.16
N VAL A 172 5.52 -0.02 1.81
CA VAL A 172 5.41 0.09 3.26
C VAL A 172 4.02 -0.30 3.71
N ASP A 173 3.93 -1.37 4.49
CA ASP A 173 2.73 -1.85 5.19
C ASP A 173 3.15 -2.29 6.60
N ASN A 174 3.29 -1.32 7.49
CA ASN A 174 3.93 -1.45 8.79
C ASN A 174 2.93 -1.46 9.97
N SER A 175 3.32 -0.95 11.15
CA SER A 175 2.44 -0.92 12.33
C SER A 175 1.35 0.15 12.29
N HIS A 176 1.38 1.10 11.35
CA HIS A 176 0.45 2.21 11.13
C HIS A 176 0.38 3.24 12.29
N ARG A 177 1.34 3.21 13.21
CA ARG A 177 1.35 4.12 14.38
C ARG A 177 2.69 4.78 14.55
N ILE A 178 2.68 6.13 14.53
CA ILE A 178 3.88 6.92 14.84
C ILE A 178 4.00 7.01 16.35
N LEU A 179 4.76 6.09 16.92
CA LEU A 179 5.11 6.03 18.35
C LEU A 179 6.64 6.08 18.51
N PRO A 180 7.15 6.45 19.69
CA PRO A 180 8.60 6.41 19.93
C PRO A 180 9.21 5.05 19.55
N ASN A 181 10.25 5.08 18.72
CA ASN A 181 10.97 3.89 18.20
C ASN A 181 10.08 2.88 17.45
N SER A 182 8.96 3.33 16.85
CA SER A 182 8.17 2.48 15.95
C SER A 182 8.76 2.50 14.53
N ASP A 183 8.45 1.47 13.75
CA ASP A 183 8.75 1.38 12.33
C ASP A 183 8.21 2.57 11.53
N SER A 184 6.97 3.04 11.82
CA SER A 184 6.40 4.22 11.19
C SER A 184 7.20 5.50 11.53
N MET A 185 7.64 5.67 12.79
CA MET A 185 8.48 6.81 13.17
C MET A 185 9.82 6.77 12.43
N VAL A 186 10.47 5.61 12.40
CA VAL A 186 11.74 5.41 11.70
C VAL A 186 11.57 5.66 10.20
N PHE A 187 10.49 5.17 9.60
CA PHE A 187 10.21 5.43 8.20
C PHE A 187 10.12 6.94 7.89
N PHE A 188 9.33 7.70 8.64
CA PHE A 188 9.16 9.13 8.36
C PHE A 188 10.40 9.96 8.69
N LEU A 189 11.12 9.66 9.77
CA LEU A 189 12.26 10.50 10.19
C LEU A 189 13.60 10.10 9.58
N GLU A 190 13.81 8.83 9.26
CA GLU A 190 15.12 8.32 8.87
C GLU A 190 15.19 7.77 7.45
N VAL A 191 14.07 7.26 6.92
CA VAL A 191 14.00 6.64 5.59
C VAL A 191 13.49 7.63 4.54
N LEU A 192 12.22 8.06 4.64
CA LEU A 192 11.56 8.87 3.62
C LEU A 192 12.32 10.14 3.22
N PRO A 193 12.91 10.93 4.14
CA PRO A 193 13.63 12.15 3.79
C PRO A 193 14.90 11.91 2.96
N LYS A 194 15.51 10.72 3.08
CA LYS A 194 16.77 10.33 2.46
C LYS A 194 16.61 9.59 1.13
N LEU A 195 15.39 9.26 0.73
CA LEU A 195 15.14 8.58 -0.55
C LEU A 195 15.56 9.46 -1.71
N LYS A 196 16.21 8.82 -2.69
CA LYS A 196 16.70 9.50 -3.90
C LYS A 196 15.57 9.88 -4.82
N LYS A 197 15.81 10.90 -5.62
CA LYS A 197 14.94 11.30 -6.73
C LYS A 197 14.60 10.10 -7.62
N GLY A 198 13.33 9.99 -7.98
CA GLY A 198 12.82 8.96 -8.87
C GLY A 198 12.38 7.67 -8.16
N VAL A 199 12.70 7.48 -6.87
CA VAL A 199 12.20 6.34 -6.08
C VAL A 199 10.69 6.46 -5.94
N ILE A 200 10.00 5.34 -6.08
CA ILE A 200 8.56 5.23 -5.89
C ILE A 200 8.31 4.68 -4.49
N VAL A 201 7.43 5.32 -3.75
CA VAL A 201 7.06 4.94 -2.39
C VAL A 201 5.58 4.60 -2.34
N HIS A 202 5.28 3.49 -1.74
CA HIS A 202 3.93 3.07 -1.37
C HIS A 202 3.76 3.12 0.13
N LEU A 203 2.63 3.62 0.61
CA LEU A 203 2.16 3.44 1.98
C LEU A 203 0.78 2.82 1.95
N HIS A 204 0.57 1.80 2.79
CA HIS A 204 -0.73 1.15 2.95
C HIS A 204 -1.57 1.83 4.03
N ASP A 205 -2.89 1.57 4.00
CA ASP A 205 -3.86 2.14 4.95
C ASP A 205 -3.85 3.67 5.00
N ILE A 206 -3.78 4.34 3.84
CA ILE A 206 -3.82 5.79 3.69
C ILE A 206 -5.10 6.23 2.99
N TYR A 207 -5.89 7.06 3.66
CA TYR A 207 -7.21 7.53 3.24
C TYR A 207 -7.22 8.99 2.80
N LEU A 208 -6.06 9.66 2.72
CA LEU A 208 -5.95 11.07 2.32
C LEU A 208 -6.66 11.35 0.98
N PRO A 209 -7.39 12.47 0.86
CA PRO A 209 -7.49 13.63 1.75
C PRO A 209 -8.54 13.50 2.86
N TYR A 210 -9.09 12.31 3.07
CA TYR A 210 -10.04 12.00 4.14
C TYR A 210 -9.30 11.51 5.40
N ASP A 211 -10.02 11.34 6.48
CA ASP A 211 -9.48 10.77 7.71
C ASP A 211 -9.57 9.25 7.70
N TYR A 212 -9.03 8.62 8.72
CA TYR A 212 -9.24 7.19 8.97
C TYR A 212 -10.70 6.88 9.26
N PRO A 213 -11.24 5.73 8.78
CA PRO A 213 -12.54 5.26 9.23
C PRO A 213 -12.54 4.97 10.74
N GLN A 214 -13.73 5.00 11.37
CA GLN A 214 -13.86 4.93 12.82
C GLN A 214 -13.12 3.75 13.47
N PHE A 215 -13.13 2.58 12.83
CA PHE A 215 -12.46 1.40 13.39
C PHE A 215 -10.93 1.53 13.44
N MET A 216 -10.33 2.27 12.51
CA MET A 216 -8.89 2.59 12.53
C MET A 216 -8.58 3.72 13.52
N CYS A 217 -9.46 4.72 13.65
CA CYS A 217 -9.36 5.71 14.72
C CYS A 217 -9.34 5.03 16.10
N ASN A 218 -10.20 4.05 16.34
CA ASN A 218 -10.25 3.27 17.57
C ASN A 218 -8.97 2.45 17.82
N ARG A 219 -8.20 2.16 16.78
CA ARG A 219 -6.91 1.48 16.83
C ARG A 219 -5.72 2.43 16.89
N PHE A 220 -5.96 3.74 16.99
CA PHE A 220 -4.93 4.79 17.04
C PHE A 220 -4.01 4.85 15.82
N TYR A 221 -4.52 4.53 14.63
CA TYR A 221 -3.75 4.71 13.40
C TYR A 221 -3.38 6.17 13.24
N SER A 222 -2.13 6.45 12.90
CA SER A 222 -1.61 7.83 12.82
C SER A 222 -0.65 8.07 11.66
N GLU A 223 -0.29 7.03 10.92
CA GLU A 223 0.70 7.08 9.86
C GLU A 223 0.36 8.07 8.75
N GLN A 224 -0.91 8.12 8.32
CA GLN A 224 -1.33 9.08 7.29
C GLN A 224 -1.14 10.54 7.71
N TYR A 225 -1.17 10.86 9.02
CA TYR A 225 -0.90 12.23 9.48
C TYR A 225 0.56 12.61 9.28
N GLY A 226 1.48 11.66 9.47
CA GLY A 226 2.89 11.84 9.10
C GLY A 226 3.05 12.15 7.62
N LEU A 227 2.44 11.33 6.76
CA LEU A 227 2.45 11.57 5.31
C LEU A 227 1.81 12.93 4.95
N ALA A 228 0.69 13.28 5.57
CA ALA A 228 0.02 14.55 5.35
C ALA A 228 0.92 15.75 5.66
N MET A 229 1.69 15.70 6.76
CA MET A 229 2.66 16.75 7.10
C MET A 229 3.74 16.91 6.02
N TYR A 230 4.25 15.81 5.47
CA TYR A 230 5.23 15.84 4.37
C TYR A 230 4.64 16.44 3.08
N LEU A 231 3.42 16.05 2.71
CA LEU A 231 2.73 16.59 1.52
C LEU A 231 2.44 18.09 1.68
N LEU A 232 1.98 18.54 2.85
CA LEU A 232 1.70 19.95 3.12
C LEU A 232 2.98 20.80 3.18
N ALA A 233 4.09 20.25 3.70
CA ALA A 233 5.35 20.97 3.80
C ALA A 233 6.10 21.08 2.47
N ASN A 234 6.07 20.02 1.64
CA ASN A 234 6.77 20.01 0.35
C ASN A 234 6.06 19.13 -0.70
N PRO A 235 4.94 19.60 -1.28
CA PRO A 235 4.19 18.85 -2.28
C PRO A 235 4.96 18.63 -3.59
N HIS A 236 6.00 19.42 -3.87
CA HIS A 236 6.82 19.26 -5.08
C HIS A 236 7.76 18.07 -4.96
N LYS A 237 8.31 17.81 -3.79
CA LYS A 237 9.18 16.66 -3.54
C LYS A 237 8.39 15.34 -3.52
N TYR A 238 7.23 15.33 -2.89
CA TYR A 238 6.40 14.13 -2.69
C TYR A 238 5.24 14.10 -3.69
N HIS A 239 5.56 13.77 -4.94
CA HIS A 239 4.58 13.80 -6.03
C HIS A 239 3.64 12.60 -5.98
N VAL A 240 2.36 12.84 -5.74
CA VAL A 240 1.32 11.78 -5.67
C VAL A 240 1.07 11.21 -7.06
N ILE A 241 1.19 9.88 -7.21
CA ILE A 241 1.01 9.20 -8.50
C ILE A 241 -0.20 8.27 -8.56
N LEU A 242 -0.66 7.70 -7.44
CA LEU A 242 -1.86 6.86 -7.40
C LEU A 242 -2.42 6.76 -5.97
N PRO A 243 -3.38 7.61 -5.56
CA PRO A 243 -4.04 7.57 -4.25
C PRO A 243 -5.32 6.73 -4.34
N ASN A 244 -5.23 5.44 -4.03
CA ASN A 244 -6.31 4.48 -4.33
C ASN A 244 -7.63 4.81 -3.63
N TYR A 245 -7.60 5.24 -2.36
CA TYR A 245 -8.83 5.60 -1.67
C TYR A 245 -9.52 6.82 -2.30
N PHE A 246 -8.75 7.86 -2.62
CA PHE A 246 -9.27 9.02 -3.35
C PHE A 246 -9.88 8.63 -4.72
N ILE A 247 -9.22 7.71 -5.45
CA ILE A 247 -9.73 7.21 -6.73
C ILE A 247 -11.06 6.48 -6.55
N SER A 248 -11.21 5.69 -5.49
CA SER A 248 -12.45 4.96 -5.22
C SER A 248 -13.61 5.85 -4.76
N GLU A 249 -13.33 6.98 -4.10
CA GLU A 249 -14.33 7.95 -3.65
C GLU A 249 -14.70 8.99 -4.72
N ASP A 250 -13.84 9.22 -5.71
CA ASP A 250 -14.09 10.16 -6.80
C ASP A 250 -14.93 9.54 -7.91
N THR A 251 -16.11 10.09 -8.17
CA THR A 251 -17.07 9.53 -9.13
C THR A 251 -16.50 9.34 -10.54
N GLU A 252 -15.70 10.28 -11.04
CA GLU A 252 -15.13 10.20 -12.38
C GLU A 252 -14.07 9.08 -12.46
N LEU A 253 -13.15 9.03 -11.48
CA LEU A 253 -12.06 8.06 -11.47
C LEU A 253 -12.58 6.65 -11.17
N ALA A 254 -13.54 6.51 -10.23
CA ALA A 254 -14.20 5.24 -9.93
C ALA A 254 -14.97 4.68 -11.13
N ASN A 255 -15.66 5.55 -11.89
CA ASN A 255 -16.32 5.13 -13.13
C ASN A 255 -15.31 4.73 -14.20
N LEU A 256 -14.19 5.42 -14.32
CA LEU A 256 -13.14 5.10 -15.31
C LEU A 256 -12.52 3.72 -15.06
N ILE A 257 -12.27 3.33 -13.80
CA ILE A 257 -11.71 2.01 -13.46
C ILE A 257 -12.78 0.90 -13.43
N SER A 258 -14.06 1.24 -13.42
CA SER A 258 -15.16 0.29 -13.20
C SER A 258 -15.14 -0.95 -14.11
N PRO A 259 -14.68 -0.90 -15.39
CA PRO A 259 -14.65 -2.09 -16.23
C PRO A 259 -13.75 -3.22 -15.72
N ILE A 260 -12.80 -2.94 -14.81
CA ILE A 260 -11.94 -3.98 -14.24
C ILE A 260 -12.74 -4.93 -13.33
N TRP A 261 -13.83 -4.44 -12.74
CA TRP A 261 -14.66 -5.21 -11.83
C TRP A 261 -15.66 -6.15 -12.50
N ASN A 262 -15.73 -6.12 -13.84
CA ASN A 262 -16.68 -6.91 -14.62
C ASN A 262 -16.14 -8.30 -14.98
N HIS A 263 -15.80 -9.09 -13.94
CA HIS A 263 -15.32 -10.46 -14.13
C HIS A 263 -15.77 -11.34 -12.95
N ASP A 264 -16.09 -12.60 -13.21
CA ASP A 264 -16.61 -13.53 -12.22
C ASP A 264 -15.69 -13.75 -11.02
N ASN A 265 -14.37 -13.67 -11.22
CA ASN A 265 -13.39 -13.82 -10.15
C ASN A 265 -13.41 -12.65 -9.14
N LEU A 266 -14.06 -11.54 -9.48
CA LEU A 266 -14.13 -10.33 -8.65
C LEU A 266 -15.50 -10.13 -7.99
N LEU A 267 -16.36 -11.14 -8.00
CA LEU A 267 -17.64 -11.09 -7.28
C LEU A 267 -17.39 -11.02 -5.77
N GLY A 268 -17.91 -10.00 -5.12
CA GLY A 268 -17.75 -9.77 -3.67
C GLY A 268 -16.41 -9.14 -3.25
N VAL A 269 -15.54 -8.80 -4.20
CA VAL A 269 -14.28 -8.10 -3.92
C VAL A 269 -14.55 -6.65 -3.50
N GLU A 270 -13.88 -6.19 -2.46
CA GLU A 270 -13.88 -4.79 -2.06
C GLU A 270 -13.21 -3.93 -3.13
N LYS A 271 -13.98 -3.01 -3.74
CA LYS A 271 -13.54 -2.23 -4.91
C LYS A 271 -12.73 -0.98 -4.55
N HIS A 272 -12.64 -0.65 -3.27
CA HIS A 272 -11.80 0.45 -2.80
C HIS A 272 -10.33 0.03 -2.68
N GLY A 273 -9.47 0.97 -2.26
CA GLY A 273 -8.09 0.71 -1.89
C GLY A 273 -7.64 1.59 -0.74
N GLY A 274 -6.61 1.16 -0.01
CA GLY A 274 -5.91 1.92 1.02
C GLY A 274 -4.47 2.26 0.63
N SER A 275 -4.04 1.89 -0.57
CA SER A 275 -2.70 2.17 -1.08
C SER A 275 -2.54 3.63 -1.51
N PHE A 276 -1.46 4.27 -1.09
CA PHE A 276 -1.09 5.61 -1.50
C PHE A 276 0.32 5.61 -2.09
N TRP A 277 0.41 5.94 -3.35
CA TRP A 277 1.66 5.91 -4.10
C TRP A 277 2.16 7.30 -4.42
N LEU A 278 3.43 7.53 -4.18
CA LEU A 278 4.11 8.76 -4.53
C LEU A 278 5.47 8.49 -5.19
N LYS A 279 6.00 9.49 -5.90
CA LYS A 279 7.35 9.47 -6.48
C LYS A 279 8.16 10.62 -5.86
N ILE A 280 9.39 10.35 -5.51
CA ILE A 280 10.33 11.36 -5.01
C ILE A 280 10.84 12.17 -6.20
N ASN A 281 10.61 13.49 -6.22
CA ASN A 281 10.99 14.37 -7.34
C ASN A 281 12.30 15.14 -7.11
N GLU A 282 12.73 15.31 -5.85
CA GLU A 282 13.93 16.07 -5.46
C GLU A 282 14.84 15.25 -4.55
#